data_5902bdbe4963cbde0f51e58eccd9d515
#
_entry.id   5902bdbe4963cbde0f51e58eccd9d515
#
_cell.length_a   1.000
_cell.length_b   1.000
_cell.length_c   1.000
_cell.angle_alpha   90.00
_cell.angle_beta   90.00
_cell.angle_gamma   90.00
#
_symmetry.space_group_name_H-M   'P 1'
#
loop_
_entity.id
_entity.type
_entity.pdbx_description
1 polymer ?
#
loop_
_entity_poly.entity_id
_entity_poly.type
_entity_poly.pdbx_seq_one_letter_code
_entity_poly.pdbx_strand_id
1 'polypeptide(L)'
;MENEINDLTNEVNELINPDYMDDDELQGIVGAEIDDAIDFIDNTVSPIRAKATEYYRGEPFGDEEDGRSQVVSMDVRDTVQAIMPSLMRIFTSGDKVVEFVPHGPEDVAMAKQATEYVNYIFQKDNQGFLVMHSAFKDALIRKNGVIKFYWDESYETQTSELTGLDDMALATLSGDPTVSLDIVSSYPAFEQTEEMAMLGQEAPLLHDVRATRRMPKGKVKIEAVPPEEFLIDRRAKSIEDAQLVAHRRVVTVSDLVAMGYDRDEMESLASDTDEMDMNVERYTRNPALTTSTADRTDKAMRKVSYIEAYIKVDRDGDGIAELRKVCVAA
;
A
#
# COMPACT_ATOMS: atom_id res chain seq x y z
N MET A 1 -6.82 6.70 -20.76
CA MET A 1 -5.64 7.01 -21.59
C MET A 1 -4.51 6.00 -21.36
N GLU A 2 -4.06 5.75 -20.13
CA GLU A 2 -3.04 4.72 -19.85
C GLU A 2 -3.56 3.30 -20.12
N ASN A 3 -4.79 2.97 -19.73
CA ASN A 3 -5.43 1.68 -20.05
C ASN A 3 -5.63 1.50 -21.56
N GLU A 4 -6.09 2.51 -22.28
CA GLU A 4 -6.24 2.44 -23.74
C GLU A 4 -4.90 2.23 -24.47
N ILE A 5 -3.80 2.79 -23.94
CA ILE A 5 -2.45 2.57 -24.49
C ILE A 5 -2.00 1.14 -24.20
N ASN A 6 -2.29 0.60 -23.01
CA ASN A 6 -1.96 -0.77 -22.65
C ASN A 6 -2.76 -1.77 -23.51
N ASP A 7 -4.04 -1.55 -23.72
CA ASP A 7 -4.89 -2.40 -24.57
C ASP A 7 -4.37 -2.44 -26.03
N LEU A 8 -4.04 -1.28 -26.60
CA LEU A 8 -3.45 -1.23 -27.94
C LEU A 8 -2.09 -1.91 -28.02
N THR A 9 -1.29 -1.82 -26.95
CA THR A 9 0.03 -2.47 -26.91
C THR A 9 -0.12 -3.99 -26.81
N ASN A 10 -1.10 -4.48 -26.06
CA ASN A 10 -1.41 -5.90 -25.96
C ASN A 10 -1.91 -6.46 -27.31
N GLU A 11 -2.87 -5.80 -27.95
CA GLU A 11 -3.36 -6.20 -29.29
C GLU A 11 -2.22 -6.27 -30.34
N VAL A 12 -1.28 -5.32 -30.30
CA VAL A 12 -0.13 -5.33 -31.21
C VAL A 12 0.82 -6.49 -30.87
N ASN A 13 1.05 -6.79 -29.61
CA ASN A 13 1.93 -7.87 -29.18
C ASN A 13 1.34 -9.24 -29.56
N GLU A 14 0.04 -9.46 -29.38
CA GLU A 14 -0.65 -10.69 -29.83
C GLU A 14 -0.55 -10.90 -31.34
N LEU A 15 -0.63 -9.81 -32.13
CA LEU A 15 -0.48 -9.88 -33.59
C LEU A 15 0.95 -10.23 -34.05
N ILE A 16 1.95 -9.88 -33.26
CA ILE A 16 3.37 -10.09 -33.55
C ILE A 16 3.84 -11.45 -33.05
N ASN A 17 3.36 -11.88 -31.88
CA ASN A 17 3.74 -13.14 -31.25
C ASN A 17 2.49 -13.95 -30.88
N PRO A 18 2.19 -15.07 -31.58
CA PRO A 18 1.03 -15.92 -31.32
C PRO A 18 1.09 -16.64 -29.95
N ASP A 19 2.27 -16.69 -29.32
CA ASP A 19 2.47 -17.29 -28.00
C ASP A 19 2.42 -16.25 -26.87
N TYR A 20 2.04 -15.00 -27.19
CA TYR A 20 1.84 -13.96 -26.19
C TYR A 20 0.60 -14.23 -25.34
N MET A 21 0.77 -14.24 -24.03
CA MET A 21 -0.29 -14.47 -23.06
C MET A 21 -1.21 -13.25 -22.96
N ASP A 22 -2.50 -13.41 -23.19
CA ASP A 22 -3.49 -12.36 -23.03
C ASP A 22 -3.73 -12.00 -21.56
N ASP A 23 -4.48 -10.92 -21.32
CA ASP A 23 -4.73 -10.44 -19.96
C ASP A 23 -5.67 -11.37 -19.18
N ASP A 24 -6.62 -12.04 -19.83
CA ASP A 24 -7.53 -12.99 -19.19
C ASP A 24 -6.78 -14.25 -18.74
N GLU A 25 -5.88 -14.76 -19.58
CA GLU A 25 -5.02 -15.91 -19.25
C GLU A 25 -4.05 -15.56 -18.09
N LEU A 26 -3.43 -14.39 -18.17
CA LEU A 26 -2.57 -13.87 -17.09
C LEU A 26 -3.34 -13.76 -15.78
N GLN A 27 -4.55 -13.18 -15.80
CA GLN A 27 -5.40 -13.06 -14.62
C GLN A 27 -5.76 -14.44 -14.06
N GLY A 28 -6.06 -15.41 -14.90
CA GLY A 28 -6.35 -16.79 -14.48
C GLY A 28 -5.18 -17.45 -13.78
N ILE A 29 -3.96 -17.31 -14.32
CA ILE A 29 -2.74 -17.86 -13.69
C ILE A 29 -2.44 -17.17 -12.38
N VAL A 30 -2.45 -15.83 -12.37
CA VAL A 30 -2.18 -15.03 -11.16
C VAL A 30 -3.20 -15.34 -10.07
N GLY A 31 -4.49 -15.42 -10.42
CA GLY A 31 -5.56 -15.78 -9.49
C GLY A 31 -5.33 -17.15 -8.85
N ALA A 32 -5.04 -18.17 -9.65
CA ALA A 32 -4.80 -19.52 -9.16
C ALA A 32 -3.59 -19.61 -8.20
N GLU A 33 -2.49 -18.92 -8.51
CA GLU A 33 -1.30 -18.90 -7.65
C GLU A 33 -1.55 -18.11 -6.36
N ILE A 34 -2.32 -17.03 -6.41
CA ILE A 34 -2.73 -16.27 -5.22
C ILE A 34 -3.62 -17.14 -4.33
N ASP A 35 -4.62 -17.81 -4.89
CA ASP A 35 -5.54 -18.68 -4.15
C ASP A 35 -4.79 -19.84 -3.47
N ASP A 36 -3.83 -20.48 -4.16
CA ASP A 36 -2.99 -21.51 -3.57
C ASP A 36 -2.14 -20.99 -2.41
N ALA A 37 -1.59 -19.78 -2.53
CA ALA A 37 -0.81 -19.15 -1.47
C ALA A 37 -1.69 -18.75 -0.27
N ILE A 38 -2.90 -18.23 -0.51
CA ILE A 38 -3.88 -17.90 0.54
C ILE A 38 -4.27 -19.17 1.29
N ASP A 39 -4.62 -20.22 0.55
CA ASP A 39 -5.04 -21.51 1.12
C ASP A 39 -3.94 -22.11 2.01
N PHE A 40 -2.69 -22.04 1.55
CA PHE A 40 -1.54 -22.50 2.33
C PHE A 40 -1.35 -21.69 3.61
N ILE A 41 -1.39 -20.36 3.52
CA ILE A 41 -1.20 -19.48 4.69
C ILE A 41 -2.37 -19.65 5.66
N ASP A 42 -3.61 -19.56 5.19
CA ASP A 42 -4.79 -19.50 6.05
C ASP A 42 -5.10 -20.85 6.69
N ASN A 43 -4.92 -21.96 5.97
CA ASN A 43 -5.27 -23.30 6.49
C ASN A 43 -4.08 -24.04 7.13
N THR A 44 -2.84 -23.75 6.78
CA THR A 44 -1.69 -24.49 7.30
C THR A 44 -0.85 -23.66 8.28
N VAL A 45 -0.58 -22.40 7.96
CA VAL A 45 0.37 -21.59 8.72
C VAL A 45 -0.31 -20.80 9.83
N SER A 46 -1.42 -20.12 9.50
CA SER A 46 -2.15 -19.24 10.43
C SER A 46 -2.65 -19.95 11.71
N PRO A 47 -3.15 -21.19 11.67
CA PRO A 47 -3.55 -21.89 12.90
C PRO A 47 -2.37 -22.12 13.87
N ILE A 48 -1.18 -22.40 13.34
CA ILE A 48 0.04 -22.59 14.14
C ILE A 48 0.46 -21.28 14.78
N ARG A 49 0.40 -20.17 14.04
CA ARG A 49 0.75 -18.83 14.53
C ARG A 49 -0.28 -18.30 15.53
N ALA A 50 -1.56 -18.58 15.30
CA ALA A 50 -2.63 -18.26 16.24
C ALA A 50 -2.37 -18.97 17.59
N LYS A 51 -2.08 -20.28 17.56
CA LYS A 51 -1.76 -21.06 18.77
C LYS A 51 -0.52 -20.51 19.49
N ALA A 52 0.52 -20.11 18.77
CA ALA A 52 1.68 -19.47 19.36
C ALA A 52 1.33 -18.14 20.06
N THR A 53 0.38 -17.38 19.49
CA THR A 53 -0.11 -16.13 20.08
C THR A 53 -0.91 -16.36 21.36
N GLU A 54 -1.72 -17.43 21.42
CA GLU A 54 -2.43 -17.86 22.64
C GLU A 54 -1.45 -18.21 23.77
N TYR A 55 -0.39 -18.97 23.46
CA TYR A 55 0.69 -19.25 24.45
C TYR A 55 1.36 -17.97 24.95
N TYR A 56 1.67 -17.02 24.04
CA TYR A 56 2.23 -15.73 24.43
C TYR A 56 1.30 -14.93 25.34
N ARG A 57 -0.01 -15.03 25.14
CA ARG A 57 -1.02 -14.36 25.97
C ARG A 57 -1.27 -15.06 27.30
N GLY A 58 -0.92 -16.33 27.41
CA GLY A 58 -1.23 -17.16 28.56
C GLY A 58 -2.72 -17.50 28.62
N GLU A 59 -3.32 -17.72 27.45
CA GLU A 59 -4.71 -18.16 27.36
C GLU A 59 -4.82 -19.62 27.80
N PRO A 60 -5.95 -20.03 28.42
CA PRO A 60 -6.20 -21.41 28.81
C PRO A 60 -6.14 -22.35 27.60
N PHE A 61 -5.66 -23.58 27.79
CA PHE A 61 -5.52 -24.56 26.71
C PHE A 61 -6.82 -25.21 26.29
N GLY A 62 -7.87 -25.12 27.14
CA GLY A 62 -9.19 -25.70 26.91
C GLY A 62 -9.34 -27.16 27.35
N ASP A 63 -8.32 -27.71 28.00
CA ASP A 63 -8.30 -29.05 28.60
C ASP A 63 -8.34 -29.01 30.16
N GLU A 64 -8.61 -27.83 30.74
CA GLU A 64 -8.66 -27.66 32.18
C GLU A 64 -9.83 -28.36 32.78
N GLU A 65 -9.60 -29.13 33.88
CA GLU A 65 -10.63 -29.82 34.62
C GLU A 65 -11.32 -28.89 35.64
N ASP A 66 -12.64 -28.93 35.71
CA ASP A 66 -13.41 -28.17 36.68
C ASP A 66 -12.98 -28.49 38.13
N GLY A 67 -12.72 -27.44 38.91
CA GLY A 67 -12.28 -27.55 40.29
C GLY A 67 -10.76 -27.66 40.47
N ARG A 68 -9.99 -27.68 39.41
CA ARG A 68 -8.51 -27.57 39.43
C ARG A 68 -8.04 -26.17 39.12
N SER A 69 -6.73 -25.91 39.33
CA SER A 69 -6.12 -24.61 38.99
C SER A 69 -6.12 -24.42 37.50
N GLN A 70 -6.60 -23.24 37.05
CA GLN A 70 -6.61 -22.82 35.68
C GLN A 70 -5.53 -21.75 35.41
N VAL A 71 -4.52 -21.68 36.27
CA VAL A 71 -3.41 -20.71 36.11
C VAL A 71 -2.45 -21.22 35.06
N VAL A 72 -2.29 -20.42 33.98
CA VAL A 72 -1.34 -20.67 32.91
C VAL A 72 -0.06 -19.88 33.18
N SER A 73 1.10 -20.51 33.08
CA SER A 73 2.41 -19.84 33.15
C SER A 73 2.65 -19.01 31.91
N MET A 74 3.15 -17.78 32.06
CA MET A 74 3.45 -16.86 30.95
C MET A 74 4.91 -16.95 30.50
N ASP A 75 5.54 -18.11 30.56
CA ASP A 75 6.97 -18.31 30.27
C ASP A 75 7.34 -17.85 28.86
N VAL A 76 6.46 -18.02 27.87
CA VAL A 76 6.69 -17.55 26.49
C VAL A 76 6.74 -16.03 26.44
N ARG A 77 5.82 -15.36 27.14
CA ARG A 77 5.80 -13.88 27.23
C ARG A 77 7.06 -13.36 27.91
N ASP A 78 7.41 -13.94 29.04
CA ASP A 78 8.58 -13.50 29.82
C ASP A 78 9.85 -13.69 29.04
N THR A 79 10.00 -14.79 28.31
CA THR A 79 11.14 -15.04 27.43
C THR A 79 11.22 -14.03 26.30
N VAL A 80 10.10 -13.77 25.57
CA VAL A 80 10.05 -12.78 24.50
C VAL A 80 10.37 -11.38 25.03
N GLN A 81 9.80 -10.99 26.17
CA GLN A 81 10.06 -9.69 26.77
C GLN A 81 11.50 -9.54 27.27
N ALA A 82 12.15 -10.60 27.67
CA ALA A 82 13.58 -10.59 28.05
C ALA A 82 14.51 -10.46 26.84
N ILE A 83 14.16 -11.06 25.70
CA ILE A 83 14.98 -11.05 24.48
C ILE A 83 14.85 -9.73 23.72
N MET A 84 13.62 -9.17 23.62
CA MET A 84 13.31 -7.96 22.84
C MET A 84 14.22 -6.76 23.11
N PRO A 85 14.50 -6.37 24.37
CA PRO A 85 15.39 -5.22 24.63
C PRO A 85 16.81 -5.46 24.12
N SER A 86 17.29 -6.70 24.19
CA SER A 86 18.65 -7.06 23.72
C SER A 86 18.74 -6.97 22.19
N LEU A 87 17.74 -7.47 21.47
CA LEU A 87 17.65 -7.33 20.02
C LEU A 87 17.55 -5.87 19.61
N MET A 88 16.63 -5.13 20.22
CA MET A 88 16.45 -3.71 19.90
C MET A 88 17.74 -2.91 20.14
N ARG A 89 18.46 -3.20 21.21
CA ARG A 89 19.73 -2.52 21.54
C ARG A 89 20.77 -2.69 20.45
N ILE A 90 20.86 -3.85 19.80
CA ILE A 90 21.83 -4.10 18.73
C ILE A 90 21.66 -3.07 17.59
N PHE A 91 20.43 -2.75 17.24
CA PHE A 91 20.10 -1.87 16.10
C PHE A 91 19.88 -0.40 16.50
N THR A 92 19.65 -0.11 17.77
CA THR A 92 19.27 1.24 18.24
C THR A 92 20.26 1.84 19.24
N SER A 93 21.37 1.15 19.55
CA SER A 93 22.37 1.66 20.51
C SER A 93 23.22 2.82 19.97
N GLY A 94 23.24 3.01 18.65
CA GLY A 94 23.96 4.09 17.98
C GLY A 94 23.02 4.99 17.18
N ASP A 95 23.54 6.16 16.80
CA ASP A 95 22.82 7.10 15.93
C ASP A 95 22.71 6.57 14.48
N LYS A 96 23.44 5.52 14.15
CA LYS A 96 23.49 4.93 12.81
C LYS A 96 23.13 3.45 12.87
N VAL A 97 22.19 3.05 12.06
CA VAL A 97 21.80 1.63 11.84
C VAL A 97 22.60 1.05 10.68
N VAL A 98 22.90 1.88 9.68
CA VAL A 98 23.65 1.52 8.47
C VAL A 98 24.84 2.48 8.31
N GLU A 99 25.99 1.97 7.90
CA GLU A 99 27.16 2.77 7.56
C GLU A 99 27.72 2.32 6.21
N PHE A 100 27.81 3.29 5.28
CA PHE A 100 28.45 3.07 3.98
C PHE A 100 29.95 3.28 4.11
N VAL A 101 30.72 2.29 3.71
CA VAL A 101 32.19 2.34 3.73
C VAL A 101 32.67 2.79 2.36
N PRO A 102 33.48 3.86 2.26
CA PRO A 102 34.01 4.33 0.97
C PRO A 102 34.98 3.29 0.36
N HIS A 103 34.95 3.14 -0.96
CA HIS A 103 35.83 2.24 -1.69
C HIS A 103 37.16 2.91 -2.03
N GLY A 104 37.13 4.24 -2.23
CA GLY A 104 38.30 5.05 -2.54
C GLY A 104 38.26 6.42 -1.84
N PRO A 105 39.35 7.18 -1.89
CA PRO A 105 39.40 8.51 -1.27
C PRO A 105 38.38 9.50 -1.86
N GLU A 106 38.01 9.32 -3.12
CA GLU A 106 37.03 10.12 -3.86
C GLU A 106 35.60 9.88 -3.36
N ASP A 107 35.32 8.70 -2.80
CA ASP A 107 33.98 8.28 -2.38
C ASP A 107 33.65 8.68 -0.92
N VAL A 108 34.61 9.17 -0.16
CA VAL A 108 34.45 9.44 1.28
C VAL A 108 33.29 10.40 1.55
N ALA A 109 33.17 11.47 0.78
CA ALA A 109 32.09 12.45 0.96
C ALA A 109 30.72 11.86 0.62
N MET A 110 30.63 11.07 -0.45
CA MET A 110 29.41 10.41 -0.89
C MET A 110 28.97 9.32 0.11
N ALA A 111 29.88 8.49 0.59
CA ALA A 111 29.61 7.44 1.59
C ALA A 111 29.07 8.05 2.89
N LYS A 112 29.66 9.18 3.34
CA LYS A 112 29.17 9.91 4.51
C LYS A 112 27.76 10.45 4.29
N GLN A 113 27.50 11.10 3.15
CA GLN A 113 26.19 11.63 2.81
C GLN A 113 25.14 10.51 2.69
N ALA A 114 25.47 9.41 2.02
CA ALA A 114 24.60 8.25 1.91
C ALA A 114 24.27 7.65 3.30
N THR A 115 25.26 7.54 4.17
CA THR A 115 25.09 7.08 5.56
C THR A 115 24.11 7.98 6.31
N GLU A 116 24.29 9.29 6.27
CA GLU A 116 23.42 10.25 6.95
C GLU A 116 21.99 10.21 6.39
N TYR A 117 21.85 10.17 5.06
CA TYR A 117 20.57 10.17 4.38
C TYR A 117 19.75 8.90 4.63
N VAL A 118 20.36 7.72 4.50
CA VAL A 118 19.66 6.44 4.74
C VAL A 118 19.23 6.30 6.20
N ASN A 119 20.07 6.70 7.15
CA ASN A 119 19.69 6.71 8.56
C ASN A 119 18.57 7.70 8.87
N TYR A 120 18.56 8.87 8.22
CA TYR A 120 17.46 9.83 8.34
C TYR A 120 16.14 9.25 7.83
N ILE A 121 16.11 8.68 6.61
CA ILE A 121 14.93 8.02 6.04
C ILE A 121 14.42 6.94 7.00
N PHE A 122 15.31 6.09 7.49
CA PHE A 122 14.92 4.98 8.35
C PHE A 122 14.38 5.45 9.71
N GLN A 123 15.10 6.34 10.40
CA GLN A 123 14.78 6.72 11.77
C GLN A 123 13.71 7.80 11.87
N LYS A 124 13.72 8.78 10.95
CA LYS A 124 12.85 9.97 11.04
C LYS A 124 11.62 9.86 10.16
N ASP A 125 11.80 9.52 8.88
CA ASP A 125 10.68 9.48 7.94
C ASP A 125 9.78 8.24 8.16
N ASN A 126 10.38 7.12 8.61
CA ASN A 126 9.68 5.83 8.72
C ASN A 126 9.56 5.29 10.15
N GLN A 127 9.95 6.05 11.19
CA GLN A 127 9.89 5.57 12.56
C GLN A 127 10.53 4.17 12.74
N GLY A 128 11.74 3.97 12.21
CA GLY A 128 12.41 2.68 12.07
C GLY A 128 12.46 1.84 13.35
N PHE A 129 12.50 2.50 14.54
CA PHE A 129 12.39 1.80 15.82
C PHE A 129 11.10 1.00 15.94
N LEU A 130 9.95 1.57 15.59
CA LEU A 130 8.65 0.89 15.67
C LEU A 130 8.52 -0.21 14.63
N VAL A 131 9.05 0.01 13.42
CA VAL A 131 9.08 -0.99 12.36
C VAL A 131 9.87 -2.23 12.81
N MET A 132 11.10 -2.02 13.31
CA MET A 132 11.93 -3.13 13.82
C MET A 132 11.29 -3.82 15.01
N HIS A 133 10.78 -3.06 15.97
CA HIS A 133 10.09 -3.63 17.13
C HIS A 133 8.94 -4.54 16.72
N SER A 134 8.11 -4.11 15.79
CA SER A 134 6.97 -4.90 15.29
C SER A 134 7.45 -6.16 14.57
N ALA A 135 8.41 -6.05 13.65
CA ALA A 135 8.94 -7.18 12.92
C ALA A 135 9.64 -8.21 13.83
N PHE A 136 10.44 -7.78 14.80
CA PHE A 136 11.08 -8.70 15.74
C PHE A 136 10.06 -9.37 16.66
N LYS A 137 9.05 -8.64 17.12
CA LYS A 137 7.99 -9.21 17.93
C LYS A 137 7.21 -10.28 17.16
N ASP A 138 6.88 -10.03 15.90
CA ASP A 138 6.24 -11.01 15.05
C ASP A 138 7.15 -12.22 14.78
N ALA A 139 8.43 -12.00 14.50
CA ALA A 139 9.41 -13.09 14.34
C ALA A 139 9.51 -13.99 15.58
N LEU A 140 9.55 -13.40 16.78
CA LEU A 140 9.67 -14.15 18.03
C LEU A 140 8.38 -14.93 18.39
N ILE A 141 7.22 -14.38 18.09
CA ILE A 141 5.93 -15.00 18.43
C ILE A 141 5.44 -15.89 17.29
N ARG A 142 5.52 -15.39 16.05
CA ARG A 142 4.89 -15.99 14.85
C ARG A 142 5.88 -16.62 13.87
N LYS A 143 7.15 -16.74 14.25
CA LYS A 143 8.28 -17.33 13.50
C LYS A 143 8.81 -16.46 12.36
N ASN A 144 8.04 -15.54 11.80
CA ASN A 144 8.44 -14.69 10.69
C ASN A 144 8.19 -13.23 11.04
N GLY A 145 9.17 -12.37 10.75
CA GLY A 145 9.03 -10.92 10.73
C GLY A 145 9.26 -10.43 9.32
N VAL A 146 8.32 -9.71 8.76
CA VAL A 146 8.37 -9.22 7.38
C VAL A 146 8.46 -7.70 7.39
N ILE A 147 9.40 -7.16 6.61
CA ILE A 147 9.56 -5.72 6.39
C ILE A 147 9.46 -5.47 4.89
N LYS A 148 8.58 -4.56 4.50
CA LYS A 148 8.43 -4.08 3.13
C LYS A 148 9.01 -2.69 3.01
N PHE A 149 9.75 -2.43 1.95
CA PHE A 149 10.19 -1.09 1.58
C PHE A 149 9.84 -0.83 0.13
N TYR A 150 9.35 0.37 -0.15
CA TYR A 150 8.93 0.75 -1.49
C TYR A 150 8.94 2.27 -1.65
N TRP A 151 8.88 2.72 -2.89
CA TRP A 151 8.68 4.11 -3.20
C TRP A 151 7.18 4.44 -3.13
N ASP A 152 6.81 5.36 -2.25
CA ASP A 152 5.44 5.85 -2.09
C ASP A 152 5.28 7.11 -2.95
N GLU A 153 4.49 7.02 -4.03
CA GLU A 153 4.18 8.11 -4.96
C GLU A 153 3.03 8.98 -4.45
N SER A 154 3.01 9.28 -3.16
CA SER A 154 1.99 10.15 -2.59
C SER A 154 2.10 11.57 -3.17
N TYR A 155 0.94 12.21 -3.28
CA TYR A 155 0.80 13.60 -3.70
C TYR A 155 0.31 14.44 -2.52
N GLU A 156 0.91 15.61 -2.34
CA GLU A 156 0.37 16.62 -1.44
C GLU A 156 -0.53 17.56 -2.24
N THR A 157 -1.78 17.67 -1.80
CA THR A 157 -2.77 18.54 -2.44
C THR A 157 -2.84 19.86 -1.71
N GLN A 158 -2.52 20.95 -2.39
CA GLN A 158 -2.65 22.31 -1.87
C GLN A 158 -3.80 23.02 -2.58
N THR A 159 -4.84 23.37 -1.85
CA THR A 159 -5.98 24.12 -2.37
C THR A 159 -5.81 25.60 -2.01
N SER A 160 -5.98 26.47 -3.00
CA SER A 160 -5.99 27.93 -2.84
C SER A 160 -7.21 28.53 -3.55
N GLU A 161 -7.82 29.53 -2.94
CA GLU A 161 -8.90 30.29 -3.54
C GLU A 161 -8.32 31.58 -4.14
N LEU A 162 -8.51 31.74 -5.44
CA LEU A 162 -8.05 32.89 -6.22
C LEU A 162 -9.28 33.65 -6.69
N THR A 163 -9.31 34.95 -6.46
CA THR A 163 -10.46 35.80 -6.80
C THR A 163 -10.08 36.84 -7.83
N GLY A 164 -11.00 37.14 -8.75
CA GLY A 164 -10.81 38.21 -9.72
C GLY A 164 -9.77 37.93 -10.81
N LEU A 165 -9.63 36.67 -11.21
CA LEU A 165 -8.75 36.27 -12.31
C LEU A 165 -9.34 36.64 -13.67
N ASP A 166 -8.55 37.24 -14.55
CA ASP A 166 -8.93 37.45 -15.93
C ASP A 166 -8.75 36.17 -16.77
N ASP A 167 -9.32 36.14 -17.97
CA ASP A 167 -9.24 34.98 -18.88
C ASP A 167 -7.79 34.58 -19.20
N MET A 168 -6.86 35.54 -19.25
CA MET A 168 -5.46 35.25 -19.55
C MET A 168 -4.75 34.55 -18.36
N ALA A 169 -5.01 35.01 -17.14
CA ALA A 169 -4.51 34.37 -15.94
C ALA A 169 -5.11 32.97 -15.73
N LEU A 170 -6.42 32.84 -16.02
CA LEU A 170 -7.11 31.55 -15.99
C LEU A 170 -6.49 30.56 -16.99
N ALA A 171 -6.28 31.00 -18.24
CA ALA A 171 -5.63 30.17 -19.27
C ALA A 171 -4.19 29.77 -18.90
N THR A 172 -3.46 30.69 -18.27
CA THR A 172 -2.08 30.41 -17.82
C THR A 172 -2.06 29.35 -16.73
N LEU A 173 -2.98 29.43 -15.77
CA LEU A 173 -3.10 28.43 -14.70
C LEU A 173 -3.62 27.08 -15.23
N SER A 174 -4.54 27.09 -16.18
CA SER A 174 -5.06 25.89 -16.84
C SER A 174 -3.99 25.16 -17.69
N GLY A 175 -2.96 25.87 -18.11
CA GLY A 175 -1.81 25.28 -18.83
C GLY A 175 -0.85 24.48 -17.96
N ASP A 176 -0.98 24.55 -16.63
CA ASP A 176 -0.16 23.76 -15.69
C ASP A 176 -0.85 22.40 -15.43
N PRO A 177 -0.30 21.26 -15.87
CA PRO A 177 -0.90 19.95 -15.72
C PRO A 177 -1.01 19.51 -14.25
N THR A 178 -0.32 20.18 -13.34
CA THR A 178 -0.36 19.88 -11.89
C THR A 178 -1.51 20.60 -11.17
N VAL A 179 -2.22 21.51 -11.85
CA VAL A 179 -3.26 22.35 -11.27
C VAL A 179 -4.62 21.97 -11.86
N SER A 180 -5.55 21.60 -10.98
CA SER A 180 -6.97 21.47 -11.31
C SER A 180 -7.69 22.74 -10.89
N LEU A 181 -8.52 23.29 -11.78
CA LEU A 181 -9.26 24.54 -11.57
C LEU A 181 -10.75 24.27 -11.52
N ASP A 182 -11.38 24.67 -10.43
CA ASP A 182 -12.84 24.72 -10.30
C ASP A 182 -13.30 26.19 -10.29
N ILE A 183 -14.04 26.61 -11.32
CA ILE A 183 -14.60 27.96 -11.39
C ILE A 183 -15.81 28.04 -10.45
N VAL A 184 -15.67 28.82 -9.40
CA VAL A 184 -16.70 29.01 -8.37
C VAL A 184 -17.71 30.05 -8.81
N SER A 185 -17.25 31.18 -9.35
CA SER A 185 -18.11 32.25 -9.87
C SER A 185 -17.41 32.99 -11.01
N SER A 186 -18.24 33.61 -11.89
CA SER A 186 -17.77 34.47 -12.95
C SER A 186 -18.65 35.72 -12.97
N TYR A 187 -18.04 36.88 -12.99
CA TYR A 187 -18.74 38.17 -12.95
C TYR A 187 -18.03 39.20 -13.83
N PRO A 188 -18.75 40.19 -14.38
CA PRO A 188 -18.14 41.25 -15.18
C PRO A 188 -17.29 42.18 -14.27
N ALA A 189 -16.14 42.61 -14.76
CA ALA A 189 -15.19 43.46 -14.03
C ALA A 189 -15.78 44.82 -13.63
N PHE A 190 -16.76 45.28 -14.36
CA PHE A 190 -17.53 46.50 -14.10
C PHE A 190 -18.95 46.39 -14.69
N GLU A 191 -19.89 47.21 -14.18
CA GLU A 191 -21.24 47.27 -14.70
C GLU A 191 -21.24 47.81 -16.14
N GLN A 192 -21.94 47.08 -17.05
CA GLN A 192 -22.02 47.45 -18.46
C GLN A 192 -22.92 48.67 -18.61
N THR A 193 -22.39 49.78 -19.14
CA THR A 193 -23.16 50.97 -19.43
C THR A 193 -23.89 50.85 -20.77
N GLU A 194 -25.03 51.57 -20.93
CA GLU A 194 -25.80 51.56 -22.19
C GLU A 194 -24.96 51.98 -23.42
N GLU A 195 -24.01 52.91 -23.24
CA GLU A 195 -23.10 53.36 -24.28
C GLU A 195 -22.14 52.23 -24.74
N MET A 196 -21.62 51.43 -23.81
CA MET A 196 -20.74 50.26 -24.11
C MET A 196 -21.51 49.18 -24.85
N ALA A 197 -22.78 48.93 -24.46
CA ALA A 197 -23.64 47.96 -25.12
C ALA A 197 -23.95 48.38 -26.57
N MET A 198 -24.15 49.69 -26.85
CA MET A 198 -24.32 50.21 -28.22
C MET A 198 -23.07 50.09 -29.07
N LEU A 199 -21.89 50.10 -28.49
CA LEU A 199 -20.62 49.94 -29.18
C LEU A 199 -20.17 48.48 -29.33
N GLY A 200 -20.96 47.51 -28.84
CA GLY A 200 -20.61 46.10 -28.88
C GLY A 200 -19.42 45.72 -27.98
N GLN A 201 -19.09 46.57 -27.01
CA GLN A 201 -17.99 46.31 -26.05
C GLN A 201 -18.58 45.59 -24.83
N GLU A 202 -18.17 44.36 -24.62
CA GLU A 202 -18.50 43.58 -23.40
C GLU A 202 -17.46 43.84 -22.31
N ALA A 203 -17.94 43.90 -21.06
CA ALA A 203 -16.99 43.99 -19.93
C ALA A 203 -16.19 42.67 -19.81
N PRO A 204 -14.90 42.73 -19.58
CA PRO A 204 -14.12 41.52 -19.36
C PRO A 204 -14.62 40.75 -18.13
N LEU A 205 -14.65 39.44 -18.23
CA LEU A 205 -15.07 38.57 -17.12
C LEU A 205 -13.93 38.39 -16.14
N LEU A 206 -14.29 38.41 -14.89
CA LEU A 206 -13.42 38.02 -13.79
C LEU A 206 -13.95 36.72 -13.19
N HIS A 207 -13.05 35.84 -12.82
CA HIS A 207 -13.35 34.52 -12.31
C HIS A 207 -12.82 34.35 -10.91
N ASP A 208 -13.65 33.83 -10.02
CA ASP A 208 -13.22 33.30 -8.73
C ASP A 208 -13.03 31.80 -8.88
N VAL A 209 -11.84 31.30 -8.60
CA VAL A 209 -11.44 29.96 -8.93
C VAL A 209 -10.84 29.29 -7.69
N ARG A 210 -11.21 28.05 -7.46
CA ARG A 210 -10.51 27.18 -6.52
C ARG A 210 -9.46 26.39 -7.29
N ALA A 211 -8.19 26.73 -7.07
CA ALA A 211 -7.05 26.06 -7.66
C ALA A 211 -6.54 24.97 -6.71
N THR A 212 -6.55 23.73 -7.17
CA THR A 212 -6.03 22.58 -6.44
C THR A 212 -4.77 22.10 -7.13
N ARG A 213 -3.61 22.33 -6.50
CA ARG A 213 -2.31 21.91 -7.01
C ARG A 213 -1.90 20.57 -6.39
N ARG A 214 -1.57 19.60 -7.22
CA ARG A 214 -0.97 18.32 -6.81
C ARG A 214 0.55 18.40 -6.94
N MET A 215 1.25 18.31 -5.80
CA MET A 215 2.71 18.28 -5.76
C MET A 215 3.16 16.85 -5.44
N PRO A 216 4.01 16.23 -6.26
CA PRO A 216 4.53 14.91 -5.95
C PRO A 216 5.40 14.98 -4.68
N LYS A 217 5.09 14.15 -3.71
CA LYS A 217 5.80 14.03 -2.43
C LYS A 217 6.34 12.61 -2.26
N GLY A 218 6.95 12.11 -3.33
CA GLY A 218 7.52 10.76 -3.32
C GLY A 218 8.53 10.58 -2.20
N LYS A 219 8.39 9.47 -1.46
CA LYS A 219 9.32 9.11 -0.39
C LYS A 219 9.49 7.60 -0.28
N VAL A 220 10.63 7.17 0.23
CA VAL A 220 10.82 5.77 0.61
C VAL A 220 9.98 5.47 1.85
N LYS A 221 9.10 4.50 1.75
CA LYS A 221 8.31 3.99 2.87
C LYS A 221 8.83 2.63 3.31
N ILE A 222 8.94 2.45 4.62
CA ILE A 222 9.39 1.21 5.25
C ILE A 222 8.36 0.85 6.31
N GLU A 223 7.77 -0.34 6.21
CA GLU A 223 6.73 -0.80 7.11
C GLU A 223 6.90 -2.27 7.49
N ALA A 224 6.45 -2.62 8.69
CA ALA A 224 6.35 -4.01 9.10
C ALA A 224 5.03 -4.57 8.58
N VAL A 225 5.11 -5.64 7.80
CA VAL A 225 3.94 -6.34 7.26
C VAL A 225 3.53 -7.43 8.25
N PRO A 226 2.25 -7.47 8.67
CA PRO A 226 1.72 -8.57 9.44
C PRO A 226 1.95 -9.91 8.73
N PRO A 227 2.43 -10.96 9.41
CA PRO A 227 2.70 -12.24 8.76
C PRO A 227 1.52 -12.88 8.07
N GLU A 228 0.28 -12.61 8.51
CA GLU A 228 -0.97 -13.05 7.89
C GLU A 228 -1.31 -12.32 6.58
N GLU A 229 -0.70 -11.16 6.34
CA GLU A 229 -0.86 -10.38 5.11
C GLU A 229 0.22 -10.72 4.07
N PHE A 230 1.25 -11.46 4.46
CA PHE A 230 2.34 -11.87 3.59
C PHE A 230 2.06 -13.25 2.99
N LEU A 231 1.91 -13.30 1.67
CA LEU A 231 1.68 -14.52 0.90
C LEU A 231 2.97 -14.91 0.17
N ILE A 232 3.24 -16.21 0.12
CA ILE A 232 4.39 -16.76 -0.59
C ILE A 232 4.05 -18.17 -1.10
N ASP A 233 4.58 -18.53 -2.24
CA ASP A 233 4.51 -19.89 -2.76
C ASP A 233 4.97 -20.92 -1.71
N ARG A 234 4.16 -21.94 -1.47
CA ARG A 234 4.41 -23.01 -0.48
C ARG A 234 5.70 -23.78 -0.69
N ARG A 235 6.26 -23.77 -1.91
CA ARG A 235 7.47 -24.50 -2.30
C ARG A 235 8.73 -23.67 -2.13
N ALA A 236 8.59 -22.36 -1.97
CA ALA A 236 9.70 -21.42 -1.87
C ALA A 236 10.53 -21.66 -0.60
N LYS A 237 11.84 -21.60 -0.76
CA LYS A 237 12.79 -21.62 0.35
C LYS A 237 13.25 -20.22 0.75
N SER A 238 13.15 -19.27 -0.17
CA SER A 238 13.49 -17.86 0.02
C SER A 238 12.58 -16.99 -0.86
N ILE A 239 12.56 -15.68 -0.61
CA ILE A 239 11.84 -14.72 -1.45
C ILE A 239 12.38 -14.74 -2.89
N GLU A 240 13.68 -14.93 -3.09
CA GLU A 240 14.32 -14.94 -4.41
C GLU A 240 13.93 -16.18 -5.24
N ASP A 241 13.72 -17.32 -4.56
CA ASP A 241 13.36 -18.59 -5.16
C ASP A 241 11.86 -18.68 -5.45
N ALA A 242 11.04 -17.89 -4.76
CA ALA A 242 9.59 -17.94 -4.86
C ALA A 242 9.08 -17.63 -6.28
N GLN A 243 8.07 -18.40 -6.73
CA GLN A 243 7.31 -18.13 -7.92
C GLN A 243 6.36 -16.95 -7.73
N LEU A 244 5.73 -16.88 -6.55
CA LEU A 244 4.83 -15.82 -6.11
C LEU A 244 5.25 -15.29 -4.75
N VAL A 245 5.30 -13.98 -4.62
CA VAL A 245 5.34 -13.25 -3.34
C VAL A 245 4.30 -12.16 -3.40
N ALA A 246 3.41 -12.08 -2.41
CA ALA A 246 2.37 -11.06 -2.43
C ALA A 246 2.10 -10.45 -1.04
N HIS A 247 1.52 -9.27 -1.06
CA HIS A 247 1.04 -8.55 0.11
C HIS A 247 -0.46 -8.32 0.00
N ARG A 248 -1.23 -9.03 0.82
CA ARG A 248 -2.68 -8.92 0.93
C ARG A 248 -3.05 -7.92 2.00
N ARG A 249 -3.81 -6.90 1.65
CA ARG A 249 -4.30 -5.89 2.62
C ARG A 249 -5.73 -5.50 2.34
N VAL A 250 -6.43 -5.05 3.37
CA VAL A 250 -7.76 -4.45 3.23
C VAL A 250 -7.62 -2.96 3.08
N VAL A 251 -8.16 -2.43 1.99
CA VAL A 251 -8.16 -1.00 1.66
C VAL A 251 -9.60 -0.50 1.51
N THR A 252 -9.81 0.81 1.52
CA THR A 252 -11.12 1.37 1.21
C THR A 252 -11.27 1.60 -0.30
N VAL A 253 -12.51 1.61 -0.80
CA VAL A 253 -12.79 2.00 -2.19
C VAL A 253 -12.20 3.38 -2.49
N SER A 254 -12.30 4.31 -1.53
CA SER A 254 -11.70 5.65 -1.67
C SER A 254 -10.19 5.61 -1.88
N ASP A 255 -9.48 4.69 -1.22
CA ASP A 255 -8.02 4.55 -1.39
C ASP A 255 -7.69 4.02 -2.79
N LEU A 256 -8.47 3.06 -3.32
CA LEU A 256 -8.27 2.51 -4.67
C LEU A 256 -8.53 3.58 -5.74
N VAL A 257 -9.60 4.35 -5.60
CA VAL A 257 -9.87 5.47 -6.51
C VAL A 257 -8.76 6.54 -6.45
N ALA A 258 -8.23 6.81 -5.25
CA ALA A 258 -7.09 7.71 -5.11
C ALA A 258 -5.79 7.19 -5.75
N MET A 259 -5.64 5.86 -5.87
CA MET A 259 -4.55 5.20 -6.61
C MET A 259 -4.75 5.23 -8.13
N GLY A 260 -5.92 5.65 -8.62
CA GLY A 260 -6.22 5.80 -10.05
C GLY A 260 -7.11 4.72 -10.65
N TYR A 261 -7.64 3.79 -9.84
CA TYR A 261 -8.61 2.80 -10.32
C TYR A 261 -9.97 3.42 -10.65
N ASP A 262 -10.71 2.81 -11.57
CA ASP A 262 -12.05 3.28 -11.94
C ASP A 262 -13.01 3.18 -10.76
N ARG A 263 -13.78 4.24 -10.55
CA ARG A 263 -14.68 4.32 -9.40
C ARG A 263 -15.84 3.33 -9.50
N ASP A 264 -16.45 3.20 -10.67
CA ASP A 264 -17.64 2.39 -10.84
C ASP A 264 -17.31 0.91 -10.75
N GLU A 265 -16.13 0.51 -11.25
CA GLU A 265 -15.58 -0.84 -11.07
C GLU A 265 -15.33 -1.14 -9.59
N MET A 266 -14.62 -0.26 -8.88
CA MET A 266 -14.31 -0.46 -7.46
C MET A 266 -15.57 -0.47 -6.58
N GLU A 267 -16.60 0.33 -6.91
CA GLU A 267 -17.88 0.29 -6.21
C GLU A 267 -18.68 -1.00 -6.48
N SER A 268 -18.40 -1.69 -7.59
CA SER A 268 -19.06 -2.96 -7.95
C SER A 268 -18.45 -4.16 -7.23
N LEU A 269 -17.20 -4.08 -6.76
CA LEU A 269 -16.54 -5.16 -6.04
C LEU A 269 -17.27 -5.53 -4.75
N ALA A 270 -17.27 -6.81 -4.44
CA ALA A 270 -17.84 -7.29 -3.19
C ALA A 270 -17.12 -6.70 -1.99
N SER A 271 -17.84 -6.45 -0.90
CA SER A 271 -17.20 -6.06 0.35
C SER A 271 -16.51 -7.27 0.96
N ASP A 272 -15.19 -7.23 1.04
CA ASP A 272 -14.36 -8.32 1.59
C ASP A 272 -14.34 -8.30 3.13
N THR A 273 -15.52 -8.20 3.74
CA THR A 273 -15.60 -8.30 5.20
C THR A 273 -15.58 -9.75 5.69
N ASP A 274 -15.87 -10.72 4.81
CA ASP A 274 -16.15 -12.08 5.27
C ASP A 274 -14.91 -13.00 5.17
N GLU A 275 -14.10 -12.95 4.12
CA GLU A 275 -12.99 -13.90 3.95
C GLU A 275 -11.74 -13.55 4.77
N MET A 276 -11.31 -12.28 4.76
CA MET A 276 -10.15 -11.89 5.58
C MET A 276 -10.46 -11.83 7.08
N ASP A 277 -11.70 -11.56 7.45
CA ASP A 277 -12.13 -11.58 8.85
C ASP A 277 -12.19 -13.01 9.40
N MET A 278 -12.24 -14.03 8.55
CA MET A 278 -12.19 -15.44 8.93
C MET A 278 -10.78 -15.96 9.22
N ASN A 279 -9.72 -15.19 8.93
CA ASN A 279 -8.35 -15.60 9.25
C ASN A 279 -8.13 -15.63 10.77
N VAL A 280 -7.89 -16.84 11.29
CA VAL A 280 -7.73 -17.11 12.73
C VAL A 280 -6.57 -16.32 13.34
N GLU A 281 -5.48 -16.14 12.61
CA GLU A 281 -4.31 -15.38 13.08
C GLU A 281 -4.64 -13.90 13.24
N ARG A 282 -5.33 -13.32 12.27
CA ARG A 282 -5.77 -11.93 12.28
C ARG A 282 -6.73 -11.65 13.44
N TYR A 283 -7.71 -12.54 13.64
CA TYR A 283 -8.62 -12.49 14.78
C TYR A 283 -7.86 -12.59 16.11
N THR A 284 -6.95 -13.54 16.22
CA THR A 284 -6.14 -13.71 17.43
C THR A 284 -5.23 -12.51 17.66
N ARG A 285 -4.70 -11.87 16.60
CA ARG A 285 -3.91 -10.63 16.73
C ARG A 285 -4.74 -9.47 17.26
N ASN A 286 -5.93 -9.28 16.74
CA ASN A 286 -6.81 -8.16 17.11
C ASN A 286 -8.30 -8.58 17.18
N PRO A 287 -8.74 -9.12 18.31
CA PRO A 287 -10.13 -9.55 18.49
C PRO A 287 -11.19 -8.45 18.30
N ALA A 288 -10.78 -7.17 18.40
CA ALA A 288 -11.69 -6.05 18.22
C ALA A 288 -12.07 -5.80 16.74
N LEU A 289 -11.37 -6.40 15.78
CA LEU A 289 -11.70 -6.25 14.36
C LEU A 289 -13.02 -6.91 13.95
N THR A 290 -13.45 -7.96 14.67
CA THR A 290 -14.66 -8.73 14.34
C THR A 290 -15.98 -8.07 14.71
N THR A 291 -15.97 -6.97 15.45
CA THR A 291 -17.20 -6.32 15.92
C THR A 291 -17.71 -5.21 15.01
N SER A 292 -17.08 -4.96 13.88
CA SER A 292 -17.41 -3.85 12.97
C SER A 292 -18.10 -4.30 11.69
N THR A 293 -19.16 -5.10 11.79
CA THR A 293 -20.12 -5.33 10.69
C THR A 293 -21.14 -4.18 10.58
N ALA A 294 -20.71 -2.95 10.77
CA ALA A 294 -21.56 -1.82 10.43
C ALA A 294 -21.66 -1.79 8.92
N ASP A 295 -22.83 -2.11 8.41
CA ASP A 295 -23.24 -1.85 7.04
C ASP A 295 -23.01 -0.36 6.76
N ARG A 296 -21.84 -0.05 6.18
CA ARG A 296 -21.44 1.32 5.95
C ARG A 296 -22.24 1.82 4.76
N THR A 297 -23.15 2.73 5.03
CA THR A 297 -24.01 3.37 4.04
C THR A 297 -23.19 4.12 2.98
N ASP A 298 -21.96 4.53 3.33
CA ASP A 298 -21.04 5.19 2.40
C ASP A 298 -20.20 4.16 1.64
N LYS A 299 -20.44 4.07 0.33
CA LYS A 299 -19.72 3.17 -0.56
C LYS A 299 -18.22 3.45 -0.63
N ALA A 300 -17.79 4.70 -0.50
CA ALA A 300 -16.39 5.09 -0.52
C ALA A 300 -15.59 4.50 0.66
N MET A 301 -16.26 4.26 1.79
CA MET A 301 -15.68 3.69 3.02
C MET A 301 -15.75 2.17 3.06
N ARG A 302 -16.35 1.54 2.04
CA ARG A 302 -16.42 0.10 1.94
C ARG A 302 -15.02 -0.49 1.78
N LYS A 303 -14.78 -1.61 2.43
CA LYS A 303 -13.48 -2.29 2.42
C LYS A 303 -13.44 -3.35 1.32
N VAL A 304 -12.31 -3.44 0.66
CA VAL A 304 -12.04 -4.36 -0.43
C VAL A 304 -10.67 -5.00 -0.18
N SER A 305 -10.53 -6.27 -0.51
CA SER A 305 -9.23 -6.95 -0.52
C SER A 305 -8.38 -6.42 -1.66
N TYR A 306 -7.15 -6.06 -1.36
CA TYR A 306 -6.18 -5.61 -2.35
C TYR A 306 -4.89 -6.40 -2.20
N ILE A 307 -4.49 -7.06 -3.26
CA ILE A 307 -3.33 -7.94 -3.29
C ILE A 307 -2.33 -7.38 -4.30
N GLU A 308 -1.16 -7.04 -3.80
CA GLU A 308 -0.01 -6.63 -4.61
C GLU A 308 0.90 -7.84 -4.76
N ALA A 309 0.86 -8.48 -5.93
CA ALA A 309 1.57 -9.71 -6.23
C ALA A 309 2.80 -9.46 -7.11
N TYR A 310 3.88 -10.13 -6.77
CA TYR A 310 5.10 -10.23 -7.57
C TYR A 310 5.24 -11.68 -8.00
N ILE A 311 5.02 -11.93 -9.27
CA ILE A 311 4.96 -13.28 -9.86
C ILE A 311 5.94 -13.43 -11.01
N LYS A 312 6.55 -14.61 -11.12
CA LYS A 312 7.37 -14.99 -12.28
C LYS A 312 6.49 -15.70 -13.30
N VAL A 313 6.26 -15.06 -14.43
CA VAL A 313 5.41 -15.58 -15.51
C VAL A 313 6.01 -15.22 -16.87
N ASP A 314 6.01 -16.18 -17.79
CA ASP A 314 6.38 -15.97 -19.18
C ASP A 314 5.16 -15.41 -19.91
N ARG A 315 5.14 -14.09 -20.15
CA ARG A 315 4.03 -13.44 -20.85
C ARG A 315 4.26 -13.32 -22.35
N ASP A 316 5.51 -13.19 -22.76
CA ASP A 316 5.84 -12.99 -24.17
C ASP A 316 6.11 -14.28 -24.95
N GLY A 317 6.02 -15.45 -24.27
CA GLY A 317 6.12 -16.77 -24.89
C GLY A 317 7.54 -17.16 -25.34
N ASP A 318 8.57 -16.54 -24.74
CA ASP A 318 9.97 -16.84 -25.07
C ASP A 318 10.54 -18.03 -24.29
N GLY A 319 9.77 -18.57 -23.34
CA GLY A 319 10.13 -19.69 -22.46
C GLY A 319 10.90 -19.28 -21.20
N ILE A 320 11.02 -18.00 -20.92
CA ILE A 320 11.69 -17.45 -19.73
C ILE A 320 10.66 -16.66 -18.92
N ALA A 321 10.45 -17.05 -17.68
CA ALA A 321 9.52 -16.35 -16.80
C ALA A 321 10.15 -15.08 -16.22
N GLU A 322 9.57 -13.90 -16.50
CA GLU A 322 9.97 -12.64 -15.94
C GLU A 322 9.19 -12.31 -14.66
N LEU A 323 9.87 -11.53 -13.79
CA LEU A 323 9.21 -11.00 -12.62
C LEU A 323 8.26 -9.84 -13.00
N ARG A 324 6.98 -10.03 -12.74
CA ARG A 324 5.95 -9.02 -12.99
C ARG A 324 5.25 -8.63 -11.69
N LYS A 325 4.84 -7.37 -11.62
CA LYS A 325 4.00 -6.85 -10.55
C LYS A 325 2.56 -6.81 -11.07
N VAL A 326 1.66 -7.52 -10.41
CA VAL A 326 0.23 -7.52 -10.69
C VAL A 326 -0.52 -7.11 -9.44
N CYS A 327 -1.49 -6.21 -9.60
CA CYS A 327 -2.35 -5.77 -8.51
C CYS A 327 -3.76 -6.29 -8.76
N VAL A 328 -4.32 -6.97 -7.77
CA VAL A 328 -5.66 -7.57 -7.84
C VAL A 328 -6.51 -6.96 -6.73
N ALA A 329 -7.73 -6.52 -7.07
CA ALA A 329 -8.74 -6.10 -6.13
C ALA A 329 -9.94 -7.03 -6.23
N ALA A 330 -10.42 -7.59 -5.10
CA ALA A 330 -11.49 -8.58 -5.04
C ALA A 330 -12.53 -8.25 -3.95
#